data_3c17c39f2d40fe6b9c525309f0342b9a
#
_entry.id   3c17c39f2d40fe6b9c525309f0342b9a
#
_cell.length_a   1.000
_cell.length_b   1.000
_cell.length_c   1.000
_cell.angle_alpha   90.00
_cell.angle_beta   90.00
_cell.angle_gamma   90.00
#
_symmetry.space_group_name_H-M   'P 1'
#
loop_
_entity.id
_entity.type
_entity.pdbx_description
1 polymer ?
#
loop_
_entity_poly.entity_id
_entity_poly.type
_entity_poly.pdbx_seq_one_letter_code
_entity_poly.pdbx_strand_id
1 'polypeptide(L)'
;MLLVYVCLQATHCFALDKKEATTLYFDLGEKGGWVPFRNAAKTGGTSVFTDLSKALEDDSGIQFQTVNFPPKRAAKALIDGIVDFDFTCLEWFRGNDPGPDFVTTEPFFEISEYIITLKNNTHLFPSPESIFGKLVGTISGYLYFDDDKFTRIDFLNENRLILGLKNGRFKAVILEKETAKYWAKLNDTEIGFAALHTSGYLVMRLRKEHASLIPLLNQSIQTIKKSGKLQAILSSQGIDSKIHRMLLNKQIN
;
A
#
# COMPACT_ATOMS: atom_id res chain seq x y z
N MET A 1 3.02 -57.52 -58.16
CA MET A 1 3.90 -56.46 -57.67
C MET A 1 3.01 -55.35 -57.09
N LEU A 2 2.78 -55.41 -55.76
CA LEU A 2 1.84 -54.51 -55.09
C LEU A 2 2.65 -53.43 -54.36
N LEU A 3 2.51 -52.17 -54.76
CA LEU A 3 3.16 -51.03 -54.09
C LEU A 3 2.30 -50.61 -52.91
N VAL A 4 2.83 -50.71 -51.71
CA VAL A 4 2.20 -50.21 -50.48
C VAL A 4 2.71 -48.73 -50.28
N TYR A 5 1.77 -47.80 -50.39
CA TYR A 5 2.03 -46.37 -50.06
C TYR A 5 1.84 -46.19 -48.55
N VAL A 6 2.95 -45.93 -47.84
CA VAL A 6 2.92 -45.55 -46.43
C VAL A 6 2.82 -44.04 -46.35
N CYS A 7 1.63 -43.53 -45.98
CA CYS A 7 1.45 -42.11 -45.64
C CYS A 7 2.02 -41.85 -44.26
N LEU A 8 3.18 -41.18 -44.16
CA LEU A 8 3.65 -40.59 -42.91
C LEU A 8 2.83 -39.34 -42.60
N GLN A 9 1.93 -39.44 -41.63
CA GLN A 9 1.29 -38.27 -41.05
C GLN A 9 2.24 -37.64 -40.03
N ALA A 10 2.82 -36.50 -40.37
CA ALA A 10 3.58 -35.67 -39.43
C ALA A 10 2.59 -34.97 -38.46
N THR A 11 2.47 -35.49 -37.26
CA THR A 11 1.79 -34.80 -36.15
C THR A 11 2.63 -33.60 -35.75
N HIS A 12 2.22 -32.40 -36.18
CA HIS A 12 2.76 -31.14 -35.64
C HIS A 12 2.27 -31.02 -34.20
N CYS A 13 3.15 -31.37 -33.26
CA CYS A 13 2.97 -31.04 -31.86
C CYS A 13 3.17 -29.52 -31.72
N PHE A 14 2.09 -28.75 -31.65
CA PHE A 14 2.17 -27.35 -31.23
C PHE A 14 2.59 -27.37 -29.77
N ALA A 15 3.86 -27.11 -29.49
CA ALA A 15 4.30 -26.73 -28.16
C ALA A 15 3.57 -25.42 -27.85
N LEU A 16 2.62 -25.48 -26.93
CA LEU A 16 2.08 -24.29 -26.27
C LEU A 16 3.25 -23.64 -25.55
N ASP A 17 3.77 -22.56 -26.12
CA ASP A 17 4.68 -21.67 -25.41
C ASP A 17 4.02 -21.27 -24.10
N LYS A 18 4.47 -21.88 -23.01
CA LYS A 18 4.02 -21.55 -21.67
C LYS A 18 4.61 -20.16 -21.38
N LYS A 19 3.83 -19.11 -21.71
CA LYS A 19 4.19 -17.74 -21.38
C LYS A 19 4.55 -17.72 -19.90
N GLU A 20 5.81 -17.49 -19.57
CA GLU A 20 6.25 -17.39 -18.18
C GLU A 20 5.37 -16.37 -17.46
N ALA A 21 4.80 -16.76 -16.32
CA ALA A 21 3.97 -15.88 -15.54
C ALA A 21 4.83 -14.70 -15.07
N THR A 22 4.37 -13.48 -15.35
CA THR A 22 5.04 -12.27 -14.88
C THR A 22 5.00 -12.27 -13.35
N THR A 23 6.16 -12.13 -12.72
CA THR A 23 6.28 -12.02 -11.26
C THR A 23 6.67 -10.60 -10.89
N LEU A 24 5.96 -10.01 -9.92
CA LEU A 24 6.26 -8.70 -9.36
C LEU A 24 6.59 -8.83 -7.87
N TYR A 25 7.63 -8.14 -7.44
CA TYR A 25 8.10 -8.13 -6.05
C TYR A 25 7.64 -6.87 -5.32
N PHE A 26 7.21 -7.00 -4.07
CA PHE A 26 6.87 -5.87 -3.21
C PHE A 26 7.27 -6.10 -1.76
N ASP A 27 7.39 -4.99 -1.01
CA ASP A 27 7.81 -5.03 0.38
C ASP A 27 6.62 -5.14 1.35
N LEU A 28 6.67 -6.11 2.27
CA LEU A 28 5.73 -6.22 3.39
C LEU A 28 6.21 -5.55 4.68
N GLY A 29 7.39 -4.93 4.66
CA GLY A 29 7.97 -4.29 5.82
C GLY A 29 8.51 -5.26 6.87
N GLU A 30 8.78 -4.74 8.04
CA GLU A 30 9.28 -5.48 9.20
C GLU A 30 8.21 -5.64 10.28
N LYS A 31 8.52 -6.50 11.27
CA LYS A 31 7.72 -6.63 12.49
C LYS A 31 7.63 -5.29 13.21
N GLY A 32 6.43 -4.89 13.59
CA GLY A 32 6.19 -3.61 14.28
C GLY A 32 5.78 -2.47 13.35
N GLY A 33 5.55 -2.76 12.07
CA GLY A 33 5.26 -1.82 11.01
C GLY A 33 3.77 -1.50 10.81
N TRP A 34 3.40 -1.24 9.58
CA TRP A 34 2.11 -0.69 9.15
C TRP A 34 0.95 -1.72 9.17
N VAL A 35 0.59 -2.19 10.37
CA VAL A 35 -0.53 -3.13 10.62
C VAL A 35 -1.86 -2.35 10.66
N PRO A 36 -2.96 -2.82 10.03
CA PRO A 36 -3.14 -4.15 9.42
C PRO A 36 -2.80 -4.23 7.93
N PHE A 37 -2.27 -3.19 7.33
CA PHE A 37 -1.96 -3.14 5.89
C PHE A 37 -0.82 -4.07 5.51
N ARG A 38 0.26 -4.08 6.29
CA ARG A 38 1.40 -4.99 6.18
C ARG A 38 1.55 -5.77 7.46
N ASN A 39 1.81 -7.07 7.37
CA ASN A 39 2.06 -7.90 8.54
C ASN A 39 3.15 -8.93 8.28
N ALA A 40 4.40 -8.51 8.40
CA ALA A 40 5.56 -9.39 8.30
C ALA A 40 5.74 -10.32 9.51
N ALA A 41 4.98 -10.12 10.61
CA ALA A 41 5.20 -10.82 11.88
C ALA A 41 4.70 -12.27 11.89
N LYS A 42 3.90 -12.68 10.90
CA LYS A 42 3.33 -14.03 10.82
C LYS A 42 3.65 -14.64 9.46
N THR A 43 4.50 -15.65 9.43
CA THR A 43 4.61 -16.55 8.28
C THR A 43 3.21 -17.09 7.98
N GLY A 44 2.63 -16.74 6.83
CA GLY A 44 1.24 -17.06 6.47
C GLY A 44 0.17 -16.19 7.13
N GLY A 45 0.53 -15.07 7.78
CA GLY A 45 -0.43 -14.11 8.32
C GLY A 45 -1.07 -13.29 7.21
N THR A 46 -2.40 -13.07 7.30
CA THR A 46 -3.16 -12.21 6.40
C THR A 46 -2.93 -10.73 6.74
N SER A 47 -2.88 -9.89 5.73
CA SER A 47 -2.88 -8.45 5.82
C SER A 47 -3.61 -7.88 4.60
N VAL A 48 -3.99 -6.62 4.64
CA VAL A 48 -4.68 -6.01 3.49
C VAL A 48 -3.87 -6.23 2.20
N PHE A 49 -2.56 -5.99 2.21
CA PHE A 49 -1.75 -6.07 1.00
C PHE A 49 -1.49 -7.49 0.52
N THR A 50 -1.34 -8.46 1.41
CA THR A 50 -1.23 -9.87 1.01
C THR A 50 -2.54 -10.39 0.42
N ASP A 51 -3.68 -10.02 1.01
CA ASP A 51 -4.99 -10.44 0.54
C ASP A 51 -5.36 -9.75 -0.80
N LEU A 52 -5.00 -8.45 -0.96
CA LEU A 52 -5.14 -7.74 -2.23
C LEU A 52 -4.27 -8.35 -3.32
N SER A 53 -2.99 -8.60 -3.04
CA SER A 53 -2.08 -9.21 -4.01
C SER A 53 -2.57 -10.58 -4.45
N LYS A 54 -3.06 -11.41 -3.50
CA LYS A 54 -3.65 -12.71 -3.84
C LYS A 54 -4.92 -12.57 -4.70
N ALA A 55 -5.78 -11.59 -4.40
CA ALA A 55 -6.96 -11.33 -5.20
C ALA A 55 -6.63 -10.86 -6.63
N LEU A 56 -5.61 -10.04 -6.78
CA LEU A 56 -5.10 -9.59 -8.09
C LEU A 56 -4.44 -10.74 -8.86
N GLU A 57 -3.66 -11.59 -8.18
CA GLU A 57 -3.04 -12.78 -8.77
C GLU A 57 -4.09 -13.73 -9.34
N ASP A 58 -5.14 -14.03 -8.55
CA ASP A 58 -6.25 -14.93 -8.96
C ASP A 58 -6.97 -14.44 -10.22
N ASP A 59 -7.08 -13.12 -10.43
CA ASP A 59 -7.80 -12.51 -11.56
C ASP A 59 -6.88 -12.22 -12.76
N SER A 60 -5.66 -11.71 -12.53
CA SER A 60 -4.76 -11.26 -13.60
C SER A 60 -3.80 -12.34 -14.09
N GLY A 61 -3.50 -13.36 -13.26
CA GLY A 61 -2.43 -14.32 -13.50
C GLY A 61 -1.02 -13.77 -13.26
N ILE A 62 -0.87 -12.50 -12.83
CA ILE A 62 0.41 -11.92 -12.39
C ILE A 62 0.74 -12.50 -11.03
N GLN A 63 1.93 -13.05 -10.86
CA GLN A 63 2.39 -13.53 -9.56
C GLN A 63 2.97 -12.40 -8.73
N PHE A 64 2.69 -12.41 -7.42
CA PHE A 64 3.22 -11.42 -6.49
C PHE A 64 4.06 -12.11 -5.43
N GLN A 65 5.32 -11.65 -5.28
CA GLN A 65 6.24 -12.16 -4.26
C GLN A 65 6.63 -11.07 -3.28
N THR A 66 6.82 -11.44 -2.04
CA THR A 66 7.09 -10.51 -0.96
C THR A 66 8.53 -10.56 -0.50
N VAL A 67 9.05 -9.37 -0.18
CA VAL A 67 10.32 -9.18 0.54
C VAL A 67 10.06 -8.36 1.80
N ASN A 68 11.03 -8.30 2.71
CA ASN A 68 10.87 -7.59 3.97
C ASN A 68 12.07 -6.68 4.20
N PHE A 69 11.82 -5.36 4.17
CA PHE A 69 12.82 -4.33 4.43
C PHE A 69 12.35 -3.36 5.53
N PRO A 70 13.26 -2.75 6.28
CA PRO A 70 12.93 -1.52 7.03
C PRO A 70 12.45 -0.42 6.08
N PRO A 71 11.55 0.50 6.50
CA PRO A 71 10.90 1.44 5.58
C PRO A 71 11.86 2.25 4.70
N LYS A 72 12.97 2.75 5.28
CA LYS A 72 13.98 3.48 4.51
C LYS A 72 14.67 2.63 3.43
N ARG A 73 14.88 1.34 3.69
CA ARG A 73 15.44 0.39 2.71
C ARG A 73 14.42 -0.02 1.67
N ALA A 74 13.14 -0.15 2.06
CA ALA A 74 12.05 -0.43 1.13
C ALA A 74 11.92 0.66 0.06
N ALA A 75 11.94 1.94 0.48
CA ALA A 75 11.93 3.07 -0.45
C ALA A 75 13.13 3.03 -1.43
N LYS A 76 14.34 2.74 -0.92
CA LYS A 76 15.51 2.57 -1.77
C LYS A 76 15.41 1.35 -2.69
N ALA A 77 14.91 0.22 -2.21
CA ALA A 77 14.74 -1.00 -3.00
C ALA A 77 13.80 -0.80 -4.20
N LEU A 78 12.77 0.02 -4.04
CA LEU A 78 11.87 0.40 -5.14
C LEU A 78 12.59 1.27 -6.19
N ILE A 79 13.40 2.24 -5.75
CA ILE A 79 14.19 3.09 -6.66
C ILE A 79 15.24 2.24 -7.41
N ASP A 80 15.91 1.33 -6.72
CA ASP A 80 16.98 0.48 -7.27
C ASP A 80 16.44 -0.70 -8.11
N GLY A 81 15.12 -0.94 -8.16
CA GLY A 81 14.51 -2.05 -8.90
C GLY A 81 14.66 -3.43 -8.25
N ILE A 82 14.88 -3.46 -6.93
CA ILE A 82 14.87 -4.71 -6.14
C ILE A 82 13.42 -5.13 -5.83
N VAL A 83 12.52 -4.17 -5.72
CA VAL A 83 11.06 -4.36 -5.71
C VAL A 83 10.47 -3.59 -6.88
N ASP A 84 9.35 -4.09 -7.41
CA ASP A 84 8.73 -3.62 -8.64
C ASP A 84 7.63 -2.59 -8.36
N PHE A 85 7.01 -2.66 -7.19
CA PHE A 85 5.94 -1.75 -6.79
C PHE A 85 5.80 -1.61 -5.27
N ASP A 86 5.08 -0.56 -4.87
CA ASP A 86 4.55 -0.39 -3.52
C ASP A 86 3.06 0.00 -3.55
N PHE A 87 2.41 -0.10 -2.39
CA PHE A 87 1.11 0.50 -2.14
C PHE A 87 1.33 1.86 -1.49
N THR A 88 0.77 2.91 -2.07
CA THR A 88 0.96 4.30 -1.64
C THR A 88 -0.30 5.14 -1.84
N CYS A 89 -0.29 6.35 -1.28
CA CYS A 89 -1.30 7.38 -1.52
C CYS A 89 -0.61 8.58 -2.18
N LEU A 90 -1.15 9.09 -3.28
CA LEU A 90 -0.50 10.17 -4.01
C LEU A 90 -0.43 11.48 -3.22
N GLU A 91 -1.37 11.68 -2.32
CA GLU A 91 -1.43 12.85 -1.44
C GLU A 91 -0.28 12.91 -0.42
N TRP A 92 0.50 11.84 -0.25
CA TRP A 92 1.74 11.86 0.55
C TRP A 92 2.92 12.50 -0.16
N PHE A 93 2.82 12.64 -1.49
CA PHE A 93 3.86 13.26 -2.31
C PHE A 93 3.56 14.74 -2.50
N ARG A 94 4.62 15.55 -2.54
CA ARG A 94 4.49 16.96 -2.90
C ARG A 94 3.94 17.10 -4.32
N GLY A 95 2.80 17.78 -4.46
CA GLY A 95 2.12 17.93 -5.74
C GLY A 95 1.46 16.67 -6.28
N ASN A 96 1.27 15.64 -5.44
CA ASN A 96 0.64 14.36 -5.79
C ASN A 96 1.36 13.61 -6.94
N ASP A 97 2.67 13.88 -7.10
CA ASP A 97 3.49 13.30 -8.17
C ASP A 97 4.36 12.15 -7.65
N PRO A 98 4.13 10.90 -8.11
CA PRO A 98 4.94 9.75 -7.71
C PRO A 98 6.36 9.76 -8.26
N GLY A 99 6.68 10.70 -9.17
CA GLY A 99 7.95 10.82 -9.87
C GLY A 99 7.95 10.22 -11.28
N PRO A 100 8.89 10.64 -12.14
CA PRO A 100 8.91 10.29 -13.57
C PRO A 100 9.21 8.82 -13.87
N ASP A 101 9.76 8.10 -12.89
CA ASP A 101 10.15 6.69 -13.04
C ASP A 101 9.04 5.72 -12.61
N PHE A 102 7.85 6.26 -12.30
CA PHE A 102 6.74 5.49 -11.79
C PHE A 102 5.46 5.71 -12.59
N VAL A 103 4.58 4.71 -12.52
CA VAL A 103 3.20 4.76 -13.00
C VAL A 103 2.28 4.21 -11.90
N THR A 104 1.01 4.60 -11.92
CA THR A 104 0.05 4.17 -10.90
C THR A 104 -1.15 3.47 -11.50
N THR A 105 -1.72 2.55 -10.73
CA THR A 105 -3.01 1.93 -11.05
C THR A 105 -4.16 2.87 -10.73
N GLU A 106 -5.39 2.42 -11.07
CA GLU A 106 -6.60 2.94 -10.43
C GLU A 106 -6.52 2.82 -8.91
N PRO A 107 -7.16 3.75 -8.19
CA PRO A 107 -7.22 3.70 -6.73
C PRO A 107 -8.11 2.57 -6.22
N PHE A 108 -7.79 2.04 -5.02
CA PHE A 108 -8.55 0.99 -4.33
C PHE A 108 -9.59 1.57 -3.38
N PHE A 109 -9.14 2.15 -2.29
CA PHE A 109 -9.96 2.65 -1.18
C PHE A 109 -9.33 3.86 -0.52
N GLU A 110 -10.14 4.62 0.21
CA GLU A 110 -9.69 5.81 0.94
C GLU A 110 -8.77 5.43 2.10
N ILE A 111 -7.70 6.20 2.28
CA ILE A 111 -6.75 6.08 3.40
C ILE A 111 -6.50 7.46 3.99
N SER A 112 -6.37 7.54 5.30
CA SER A 112 -6.24 8.83 5.99
C SER A 112 -5.19 8.78 7.08
N GLU A 113 -4.31 9.77 7.08
CA GLU A 113 -3.36 10.04 8.15
C GLU A 113 -3.85 11.19 9.03
N TYR A 114 -3.56 11.08 10.29
CA TYR A 114 -3.96 12.07 11.29
C TYR A 114 -2.73 12.56 12.07
N ILE A 115 -2.85 13.78 12.55
CA ILE A 115 -2.05 14.26 13.66
C ILE A 115 -2.61 13.59 14.92
N ILE A 116 -1.82 12.74 15.55
CA ILE A 116 -2.19 11.92 16.69
C ILE A 116 -1.38 12.35 17.90
N THR A 117 -2.05 12.45 19.01
CA THR A 117 -1.48 12.89 20.29
C THR A 117 -1.89 11.91 21.40
N LEU A 118 -1.34 12.07 22.60
CA LEU A 118 -2.02 11.53 23.78
C LEU A 118 -3.40 12.20 23.93
N LYS A 119 -4.40 11.46 24.38
CA LYS A 119 -5.81 11.86 24.40
C LYS A 119 -6.06 13.27 24.97
N ASN A 120 -5.37 13.60 26.06
CA ASN A 120 -5.53 14.90 26.72
C ASN A 120 -4.89 16.08 25.98
N ASN A 121 -4.12 15.83 24.92
CA ASN A 121 -3.36 16.84 24.18
C ASN A 121 -3.99 17.21 22.82
N THR A 122 -5.15 16.66 22.47
CA THR A 122 -5.79 16.91 21.16
C THR A 122 -6.06 18.39 20.90
N HIS A 123 -6.40 19.15 21.93
CA HIS A 123 -6.65 20.59 21.85
C HIS A 123 -5.42 21.41 21.44
N LEU A 124 -4.21 20.85 21.53
CA LEU A 124 -2.96 21.51 21.14
C LEU A 124 -2.73 21.52 19.62
N PHE A 125 -3.48 20.69 18.88
CA PHE A 125 -3.31 20.49 17.45
C PHE A 125 -4.65 20.50 16.70
N PRO A 126 -5.36 21.65 16.71
CA PRO A 126 -6.70 21.76 16.13
C PRO A 126 -6.76 21.75 14.60
N SER A 127 -5.61 21.91 13.92
CA SER A 127 -5.51 21.89 12.45
C SER A 127 -4.19 21.26 12.00
N PRO A 128 -4.04 20.89 10.71
CA PRO A 128 -2.77 20.38 10.16
C PRO A 128 -1.60 21.33 10.41
N GLU A 129 -1.79 22.63 10.22
CA GLU A 129 -0.75 23.64 10.38
C GLU A 129 -0.23 23.77 11.82
N SER A 130 -0.99 23.27 12.78
CA SER A 130 -0.60 23.31 14.20
C SER A 130 0.68 22.54 14.54
N ILE A 131 1.17 21.69 13.64
CA ILE A 131 2.48 21.03 13.77
C ILE A 131 3.64 21.87 13.22
N PHE A 132 3.39 22.94 12.46
CA PHE A 132 4.45 23.71 11.83
C PHE A 132 5.43 24.30 12.87
N GLY A 133 6.72 24.17 12.57
CA GLY A 133 7.80 24.57 13.48
C GLY A 133 7.98 23.70 14.72
N LYS A 134 7.21 22.61 14.88
CA LYS A 134 7.28 21.74 16.06
C LYS A 134 8.04 20.43 15.77
N LEU A 135 8.42 19.73 16.85
CA LEU A 135 8.94 18.37 16.78
C LEU A 135 7.77 17.40 16.58
N VAL A 136 7.82 16.61 15.52
CA VAL A 136 6.79 15.65 15.14
C VAL A 136 7.41 14.26 14.98
N GLY A 137 6.83 13.27 15.62
CA GLY A 137 7.22 11.88 15.44
C GLY A 137 6.79 11.37 14.07
N THR A 138 7.69 10.72 13.37
CA THR A 138 7.54 10.24 11.99
C THR A 138 8.19 8.88 11.81
N ILE A 139 7.95 8.23 10.67
CA ILE A 139 8.62 6.98 10.28
C ILE A 139 9.74 7.29 9.31
N SER A 140 10.93 6.74 9.57
CA SER A 140 12.09 6.91 8.70
C SER A 140 11.83 6.31 7.32
N GLY A 141 11.93 7.14 6.28
CA GLY A 141 11.67 6.73 4.89
C GLY A 141 10.23 6.94 4.42
N TYR A 142 9.30 7.32 5.31
CA TYR A 142 7.96 7.74 4.89
C TYR A 142 7.99 9.17 4.34
N LEU A 143 7.12 9.41 3.37
CA LEU A 143 6.94 10.71 2.75
C LEU A 143 5.78 11.45 3.42
N TYR A 144 5.96 12.75 3.61
CA TYR A 144 4.93 13.67 4.07
C TYR A 144 5.04 14.91 3.18
N PHE A 145 3.96 15.30 2.54
CA PHE A 145 3.95 16.36 1.53
C PHE A 145 4.44 17.73 2.06
N ASP A 146 4.43 17.91 3.36
CA ASP A 146 4.75 19.13 4.10
C ASP A 146 5.90 18.95 5.12
N ASP A 147 6.77 17.95 4.94
CA ASP A 147 7.84 17.62 5.89
C ASP A 147 8.94 18.68 6.01
N ASP A 148 8.89 19.72 5.17
CA ASP A 148 9.70 20.95 5.29
C ASP A 148 9.10 21.97 6.29
N LYS A 149 7.88 21.76 6.80
CA LYS A 149 7.19 22.67 7.73
C LYS A 149 7.39 22.33 9.21
N PHE A 150 7.87 21.15 9.54
CA PHE A 150 8.10 20.68 10.90
C PHE A 150 9.44 19.97 11.05
N THR A 151 9.88 19.75 12.28
CA THR A 151 11.10 18.99 12.54
C THR A 151 10.76 17.53 12.80
N ARG A 152 11.25 16.64 11.95
CA ARG A 152 11.01 15.20 12.04
C ARG A 152 11.83 14.56 13.16
N ILE A 153 11.20 13.66 13.93
CA ILE A 153 11.86 12.70 14.80
C ILE A 153 11.51 11.31 14.29
N ASP A 154 12.41 10.75 13.48
CA ASP A 154 12.19 9.51 12.75
C ASP A 154 12.36 8.26 13.64
N PHE A 155 11.39 7.37 13.56
CA PHE A 155 11.39 6.05 14.18
C PHE A 155 11.51 4.95 13.13
N LEU A 156 11.98 3.78 13.57
CA LEU A 156 12.19 2.64 12.67
C LEU A 156 10.88 1.96 12.26
N ASN A 157 9.83 2.05 13.10
CA ASN A 157 8.52 1.48 12.83
C ASN A 157 7.45 2.13 13.71
N GLU A 158 6.20 1.85 13.39
CA GLU A 158 5.01 2.47 13.98
C GLU A 158 4.80 2.11 15.44
N ASN A 159 5.17 0.87 15.82
CA ASN A 159 5.15 0.46 17.24
C ASN A 159 6.07 1.36 18.08
N ARG A 160 7.31 1.56 17.61
CA ARG A 160 8.28 2.43 18.33
C ARG A 160 7.86 3.90 18.31
N LEU A 161 7.18 4.32 17.24
CA LEU A 161 6.64 5.67 17.13
C LEU A 161 5.59 5.93 18.23
N ILE A 162 4.62 5.02 18.40
CA ILE A 162 3.59 5.12 19.47
C ILE A 162 4.21 5.04 20.85
N LEU A 163 5.21 4.19 21.06
CA LEU A 163 5.96 4.17 22.32
C LEU A 163 6.73 5.48 22.57
N GLY A 164 7.25 6.12 21.52
CA GLY A 164 7.86 7.45 21.62
C GLY A 164 6.87 8.52 22.06
N LEU A 165 5.64 8.50 21.53
CA LEU A 165 4.55 9.37 21.95
C LEU A 165 4.15 9.12 23.41
N LYS A 166 3.97 7.85 23.80
CA LYS A 166 3.66 7.44 25.18
C LYS A 166 4.70 7.98 26.17
N ASN A 167 5.97 7.92 25.81
CA ASN A 167 7.09 8.34 26.65
C ASN A 167 7.39 9.86 26.57
N GLY A 168 6.52 10.65 25.90
CA GLY A 168 6.63 12.10 25.88
C GLY A 168 7.82 12.67 25.10
N ARG A 169 8.41 11.90 24.16
CA ARG A 169 9.54 12.39 23.34
C ARG A 169 9.13 13.52 22.41
N PHE A 170 7.88 13.60 22.07
CA PHE A 170 7.19 14.65 21.30
C PHE A 170 5.71 14.64 21.67
N LYS A 171 4.97 15.66 21.23
CA LYS A 171 3.54 15.78 21.55
C LYS A 171 2.61 15.30 20.45
N ALA A 172 3.13 15.15 19.24
CA ALA A 172 2.35 14.75 18.06
C ALA A 172 3.13 13.78 17.18
N VAL A 173 2.40 12.90 16.52
CA VAL A 173 2.88 12.03 15.43
C VAL A 173 1.94 12.15 14.24
N ILE A 174 2.44 11.88 13.04
CA ILE A 174 1.62 11.68 11.85
C ILE A 174 1.57 10.18 11.58
N LEU A 175 0.36 9.61 11.52
CA LEU A 175 0.19 8.18 11.29
C LEU A 175 -1.18 7.87 10.71
N GLU A 176 -1.24 6.79 9.93
CA GLU A 176 -2.49 6.25 9.44
C GLU A 176 -3.38 5.78 10.61
N LYS A 177 -4.69 6.00 10.44
CA LYS A 177 -5.71 5.86 11.50
C LYS A 177 -5.77 4.46 12.13
N GLU A 178 -5.87 3.41 11.32
CA GLU A 178 -6.07 2.05 11.84
C GLU A 178 -4.79 1.50 12.44
N THR A 179 -3.64 1.83 11.87
CA THR A 179 -2.31 1.52 12.41
C THR A 179 -2.10 2.16 13.77
N ALA A 180 -2.48 3.42 13.90
CA ALA A 180 -2.39 4.12 15.18
C ALA A 180 -3.25 3.47 16.26
N LYS A 181 -4.50 3.13 15.95
CA LYS A 181 -5.39 2.40 16.86
C LYS A 181 -4.80 1.05 17.28
N TYR A 182 -4.25 0.30 16.32
CA TYR A 182 -3.67 -1.00 16.58
C TYR A 182 -2.51 -0.92 17.57
N TRP A 183 -1.52 -0.06 17.29
CA TRP A 183 -0.34 0.05 18.15
C TRP A 183 -0.64 0.75 19.48
N ALA A 184 -1.57 1.70 19.51
CA ALA A 184 -2.02 2.32 20.75
C ALA A 184 -2.66 1.30 21.69
N LYS A 185 -3.55 0.46 21.18
CA LYS A 185 -4.19 -0.62 21.94
C LYS A 185 -3.15 -1.62 22.46
N LEU A 186 -2.22 -2.07 21.60
CA LEU A 186 -1.21 -3.05 21.98
C LEU A 186 -0.22 -2.52 23.04
N ASN A 187 0.03 -1.22 23.04
CA ASN A 187 0.94 -0.56 23.99
C ASN A 187 0.20 0.07 25.18
N ASP A 188 -1.07 -0.21 25.36
CA ASP A 188 -1.89 0.40 26.43
C ASP A 188 -1.67 1.93 26.51
N THR A 189 -1.98 2.61 25.38
CA THR A 189 -1.76 4.05 25.22
C THR A 189 -3.05 4.71 24.77
N GLU A 190 -3.56 5.63 25.56
CA GLU A 190 -4.72 6.43 25.17
C GLU A 190 -4.31 7.54 24.21
N ILE A 191 -4.66 7.39 22.95
CA ILE A 191 -4.41 8.39 21.89
C ILE A 191 -5.66 9.17 21.55
N GLY A 192 -5.47 10.35 20.96
CA GLY A 192 -6.52 11.17 20.36
C GLY A 192 -6.13 11.58 18.93
N PHE A 193 -7.13 11.58 18.06
CA PHE A 193 -7.01 12.07 16.68
C PHE A 193 -7.31 13.57 16.70
N ALA A 194 -6.27 14.40 16.62
CA ALA A 194 -6.39 15.85 16.82
C ALA A 194 -6.85 16.56 15.54
N ALA A 195 -6.21 16.29 14.40
CA ALA A 195 -6.58 16.82 13.10
C ALA A 195 -6.33 15.81 12.00
N LEU A 196 -7.12 15.86 10.93
CA LEU A 196 -6.82 15.15 9.70
C LEU A 196 -5.59 15.80 9.07
N HIS A 197 -4.54 15.02 8.79
CA HIS A 197 -3.33 15.50 8.11
C HIS A 197 -3.45 15.32 6.59
N THR A 198 -3.72 14.08 6.16
CA THR A 198 -3.83 13.73 4.75
C THR A 198 -5.00 12.75 4.54
N SER A 199 -5.71 12.89 3.44
CA SER A 199 -6.68 11.89 3.00
C SER A 199 -6.62 11.78 1.48
N GLY A 200 -6.63 10.56 0.99
CA GLY A 200 -6.62 10.24 -0.43
C GLY A 200 -6.92 8.78 -0.66
N TYR A 201 -6.55 8.27 -1.81
CA TYR A 201 -6.83 6.89 -2.16
C TYR A 201 -5.54 6.08 -2.33
N LEU A 202 -5.56 4.87 -1.80
CA LEU A 202 -4.48 3.92 -1.99
C LEU A 202 -4.41 3.46 -3.44
N VAL A 203 -3.21 3.47 -4.02
CA VAL A 203 -2.88 2.97 -5.36
C VAL A 203 -1.70 1.99 -5.29
N MET A 204 -1.53 1.16 -6.31
CA MET A 204 -0.23 0.56 -6.59
C MET A 204 0.60 1.55 -7.40
N ARG A 205 1.82 1.84 -6.95
CA ARG A 205 2.81 2.60 -7.70
C ARG A 205 3.86 1.62 -8.20
N LEU A 206 3.89 1.42 -9.52
CA LEU A 206 4.81 0.51 -10.18
C LEU A 206 5.97 1.28 -10.80
N ARG A 207 7.11 0.65 -10.90
CA ARG A 207 8.21 1.13 -11.74
C ARG A 207 7.74 1.21 -13.19
N LYS A 208 8.18 2.25 -13.91
CA LYS A 208 7.73 2.59 -15.26
C LYS A 208 7.94 1.46 -16.29
N GLU A 209 8.92 0.61 -16.08
CA GLU A 209 9.17 -0.57 -16.92
C GLU A 209 7.99 -1.56 -16.94
N HIS A 210 7.15 -1.53 -15.89
CA HIS A 210 5.94 -2.34 -15.78
C HIS A 210 4.67 -1.63 -16.26
N ALA A 211 4.78 -0.48 -16.95
CA ALA A 211 3.63 0.32 -17.40
C ALA A 211 2.66 -0.48 -18.30
N SER A 212 3.17 -1.45 -19.06
CA SER A 212 2.33 -2.32 -19.90
C SER A 212 1.36 -3.20 -19.12
N LEU A 213 1.58 -3.40 -17.80
CA LEU A 213 0.71 -4.18 -16.92
C LEU A 213 -0.46 -3.37 -16.36
N ILE A 214 -0.41 -2.03 -16.41
CA ILE A 214 -1.44 -1.15 -15.84
C ILE A 214 -2.86 -1.46 -16.33
N PRO A 215 -3.11 -1.66 -17.64
CA PRO A 215 -4.46 -1.98 -18.11
C PRO A 215 -5.01 -3.28 -17.48
N LEU A 216 -4.18 -4.33 -17.39
CA LEU A 216 -4.57 -5.61 -16.81
C LEU A 216 -4.83 -5.49 -15.31
N LEU A 217 -3.93 -4.82 -14.57
CA LEU A 217 -4.11 -4.56 -13.14
C LEU A 217 -5.37 -3.74 -12.85
N ASN A 218 -5.64 -2.70 -13.64
CA ASN A 218 -6.85 -1.89 -13.50
C ASN A 218 -8.11 -2.71 -13.75
N GLN A 219 -8.12 -3.59 -14.77
CA GLN A 219 -9.22 -4.51 -15.00
C GLN A 219 -9.46 -5.40 -13.78
N SER A 220 -8.41 -5.98 -13.21
CA SER A 220 -8.49 -6.83 -12.01
C SER A 220 -8.97 -6.06 -10.78
N ILE A 221 -8.49 -4.82 -10.59
CA ILE A 221 -8.98 -3.93 -9.53
C ILE A 221 -10.50 -3.70 -9.66
N GLN A 222 -10.99 -3.48 -10.87
CA GLN A 222 -12.43 -3.32 -11.10
C GLN A 222 -13.20 -4.61 -10.80
N THR A 223 -12.67 -5.77 -11.18
CA THR A 223 -13.27 -7.08 -10.87
C THR A 223 -13.41 -7.29 -9.36
N ILE A 224 -12.33 -7.08 -8.59
CA ILE A 224 -12.37 -7.27 -7.13
C ILE A 224 -13.26 -6.25 -6.40
N LYS A 225 -13.42 -5.03 -6.96
CA LYS A 225 -14.37 -4.03 -6.45
C LYS A 225 -15.82 -4.47 -6.71
N LYS A 226 -16.14 -4.84 -7.96
CA LYS A 226 -17.50 -5.21 -8.38
C LYS A 226 -18.01 -6.49 -7.70
N SER A 227 -17.12 -7.46 -7.48
CA SER A 227 -17.46 -8.71 -6.79
C SER A 227 -17.65 -8.56 -5.28
N GLY A 228 -17.32 -7.40 -4.69
CA GLY A 228 -17.32 -7.19 -3.26
C GLY A 228 -16.10 -7.79 -2.52
N LYS A 229 -15.16 -8.41 -3.24
CA LYS A 229 -13.96 -9.04 -2.65
C LYS A 229 -13.08 -8.00 -1.92
N LEU A 230 -12.96 -6.78 -2.48
CA LEU A 230 -12.24 -5.70 -1.82
C LEU A 230 -12.87 -5.32 -0.47
N GLN A 231 -14.21 -5.19 -0.43
CA GLN A 231 -14.91 -4.90 0.83
C GLN A 231 -14.72 -6.00 1.85
N ALA A 232 -14.78 -7.28 1.42
CA ALA A 232 -14.55 -8.42 2.30
C ALA A 232 -13.13 -8.42 2.89
N ILE A 233 -12.10 -8.09 2.09
CA ILE A 233 -10.71 -7.96 2.54
C ILE A 233 -10.61 -6.88 3.62
N LEU A 234 -11.13 -5.67 3.37
CA LEU A 234 -11.07 -4.58 4.34
C LEU A 234 -11.81 -4.94 5.64
N SER A 235 -13.01 -5.48 5.53
CA SER A 235 -13.83 -5.87 6.69
C SER A 235 -13.17 -6.96 7.54
N SER A 236 -12.48 -7.94 6.91
CA SER A 236 -11.76 -9.00 7.63
C SER A 236 -10.61 -8.45 8.48
N GLN A 237 -10.07 -7.29 8.13
CA GLN A 237 -9.02 -6.58 8.85
C GLN A 237 -9.57 -5.48 9.77
N GLY A 238 -10.91 -5.37 9.90
CA GLY A 238 -11.58 -4.37 10.73
C GLY A 238 -11.51 -2.94 10.18
N ILE A 239 -11.27 -2.80 8.88
CA ILE A 239 -11.16 -1.49 8.20
C ILE A 239 -12.51 -1.11 7.60
N ASP A 240 -13.00 0.05 8.01
CA ASP A 240 -14.18 0.71 7.42
C ASP A 240 -13.72 1.92 6.60
N SER A 241 -13.38 1.67 5.32
CA SER A 241 -12.94 2.70 4.40
C SER A 241 -13.80 2.72 3.14
N LYS A 242 -13.96 3.92 2.58
CA LYS A 242 -14.70 4.08 1.32
C LYS A 242 -13.92 3.47 0.15
N ILE A 243 -14.56 2.56 -0.56
CA ILE A 243 -14.01 2.04 -1.81
C ILE A 243 -14.16 3.11 -2.88
N HIS A 244 -13.07 3.39 -3.60
CA HIS A 244 -13.12 4.28 -4.76
C HIS A 244 -14.01 3.66 -5.85
N ARG A 245 -15.10 4.35 -6.19
CA ARG A 245 -15.98 3.98 -7.30
C ARG A 245 -15.69 4.92 -8.46
N MET A 246 -15.34 4.39 -9.61
CA MET A 246 -15.37 5.21 -10.82
C MET A 246 -16.78 5.76 -10.97
N LEU A 247 -16.90 7.06 -11.09
CA LEU A 247 -18.12 7.66 -11.64
C LEU A 247 -18.21 7.15 -13.07
N LEU A 248 -19.09 6.19 -13.31
CA LEU A 248 -19.49 5.86 -14.68
C LEU A 248 -19.98 7.17 -15.27
N ASN A 249 -19.21 7.76 -16.20
CA ASN A 249 -19.66 8.88 -16.98
C ASN A 249 -21.03 8.46 -17.55
N LYS A 250 -22.10 9.07 -17.02
CA LYS A 250 -23.37 9.04 -17.71
C LYS A 250 -23.08 9.61 -19.09
N GLN A 251 -23.01 8.73 -20.08
CA GLN A 251 -23.20 9.16 -21.46
C GLN A 251 -24.56 9.86 -21.48
N ILE A 252 -24.51 11.18 -21.51
CA ILE A 252 -25.66 11.99 -21.86
C ILE A 252 -25.82 11.77 -23.35
N ASN A 253 -26.83 10.96 -23.71
CA ASN A 253 -27.39 10.90 -25.06
C ASN A 253 -28.10 12.21 -25.34
#